data_13b75a29992e54b1ce6334f6f56fae63
#
_entry.id   13b75a29992e54b1ce6334f6f56fae63
#
_cell.length_a   1.000
_cell.length_b   1.000
_cell.length_c   1.000
_cell.angle_alpha   90.00
_cell.angle_beta   90.00
_cell.angle_gamma   90.00
#
_symmetry.space_group_name_H-M   'P 1'
#
loop_
_entity.id
_entity.type
_entity.pdbx_description
1 polymer ?
#
loop_
_entity_poly.entity_id
_entity_poly.type
_entity_poly.pdbx_seq_one_letter_code
_entity_poly.pdbx_strand_id
1 'polypeptide(L)'
;MSISQVITDFTTIAIQSGGWMEMDRTYVQNRLLHLIGEDALDATQIRPVTQSSLDLLDQLLVQAIENKVIEDVQSEKEQLTAQIMDFLTPPPSVVNAFFAQHYSKSPEAATNYFYELSKQNDYIKTRDIAKNIVYTAPTEYGDLEITINLSKPEKDPKDIAKAREVQSVSYPKCMLCMENEGYQGRSNFPARANHRIIRMNLDGQSWGFQYSPYAYYNEHCIILSEEHRPMQINEATFERLLRIVEVLPHYFVGSNADLPIVGGSILTHDHYQGGRHDFPMAKAPIEKEIQLEKYPQIKAGIVKWPMSVIRLQSLEKEPLVQAANEILGKWREYSDESVQVVAVTPDGTPHHTITPIARKREDLFELDLVLRDNNVSEEHPDGIFHPHKEVHHIKKENIGLIEVMGLAVLPPRLKTELVEVEKYVLNQANEIADYHRPWADEMKGHYTFTTENAIAIVRQEVGKIFEQVLADAGVFKRNEQGQAAFMRFIEIL
;
A
#
# COMPACT_ATOMS: atom_id res chain seq x y z
N MET A 1 33.36 18.03 -2.30
CA MET A 1 34.15 16.87 -1.83
C MET A 1 34.73 16.21 -3.09
N SER A 2 35.92 15.62 -3.05
CA SER A 2 36.40 14.88 -4.22
C SER A 2 35.57 13.59 -4.40
N ILE A 3 35.42 13.12 -5.62
CA ILE A 3 34.68 11.90 -5.91
C ILE A 3 35.32 10.69 -5.20
N SER A 4 36.65 10.66 -5.11
CA SER A 4 37.38 9.61 -4.39
C SER A 4 37.00 9.56 -2.88
N GLN A 5 36.78 10.73 -2.25
CA GLN A 5 36.32 10.77 -0.87
C GLN A 5 34.84 10.32 -0.76
N VAL A 6 33.99 10.66 -1.72
CA VAL A 6 32.59 10.19 -1.79
C VAL A 6 32.55 8.65 -1.85
N ILE A 7 33.38 8.04 -2.72
CA ILE A 7 33.48 6.58 -2.84
C ILE A 7 33.95 5.96 -1.51
N THR A 8 34.94 6.59 -0.84
CA THR A 8 35.46 6.10 0.44
C THR A 8 34.43 6.18 1.54
N ASP A 9 33.70 7.31 1.64
CA ASP A 9 32.63 7.51 2.61
C ASP A 9 31.46 6.55 2.36
N PHE A 10 31.04 6.36 1.09
CA PHE A 10 29.99 5.40 0.73
C PHE A 10 30.40 3.95 1.07
N THR A 11 31.65 3.57 0.78
CA THR A 11 32.19 2.26 1.13
C THR A 11 32.18 2.04 2.64
N THR A 12 32.45 3.10 3.42
CA THR A 12 32.37 3.01 4.89
C THR A 12 30.96 2.70 5.36
N ILE A 13 29.94 3.35 4.79
CA ILE A 13 28.52 3.03 5.08
C ILE A 13 28.21 1.59 4.64
N ALA A 14 28.69 1.15 3.48
CA ALA A 14 28.47 -0.21 2.98
C ALA A 14 29.02 -1.27 3.95
N ILE A 15 30.22 -1.07 4.51
CA ILE A 15 30.78 -1.95 5.52
C ILE A 15 29.94 -1.95 6.80
N GLN A 16 29.47 -0.77 7.23
CA GLN A 16 28.61 -0.64 8.42
C GLN A 16 27.25 -1.30 8.28
N SER A 17 26.75 -1.47 7.05
CA SER A 17 25.48 -2.17 6.78
C SER A 17 25.55 -3.69 7.04
N GLY A 18 26.75 -4.24 7.26
CA GLY A 18 26.98 -5.63 7.67
C GLY A 18 27.10 -6.65 6.53
N GLY A 19 27.07 -6.21 5.26
CA GLY A 19 27.29 -7.07 4.09
C GLY A 19 28.77 -7.27 3.74
N TRP A 20 29.65 -6.40 4.24
CA TRP A 20 31.07 -6.32 3.93
C TRP A 20 31.91 -6.19 5.20
N MET A 21 33.17 -6.58 5.11
CA MET A 21 34.18 -6.39 6.16
C MET A 21 35.19 -5.33 5.74
N GLU A 22 36.02 -4.87 6.69
CA GLU A 22 37.04 -3.86 6.39
C GLU A 22 38.05 -4.33 5.32
N MET A 23 38.36 -5.64 5.28
CA MET A 23 39.19 -6.20 4.23
C MET A 23 38.62 -6.14 2.82
N ASP A 24 37.29 -5.93 2.68
CA ASP A 24 36.61 -5.83 1.39
C ASP A 24 36.60 -4.40 0.83
N ARG A 25 37.13 -3.42 1.59
CA ARG A 25 37.08 -1.99 1.24
C ARG A 25 37.59 -1.72 -0.16
N THR A 26 38.78 -2.17 -0.51
CA THR A 26 39.35 -1.96 -1.83
C THR A 26 38.51 -2.62 -2.93
N TYR A 27 37.96 -3.78 -2.67
CA TYR A 27 37.07 -4.47 -3.61
C TYR A 27 35.81 -3.65 -3.89
N VAL A 28 35.13 -3.14 -2.86
CA VAL A 28 33.94 -2.31 -2.99
C VAL A 28 34.27 -0.99 -3.70
N GLN A 29 35.36 -0.32 -3.32
CA GLN A 29 35.80 0.92 -3.98
C GLN A 29 36.05 0.72 -5.48
N ASN A 30 36.74 -0.35 -5.87
CA ASN A 30 37.00 -0.66 -7.30
C ASN A 30 35.71 -0.96 -8.06
N ARG A 31 34.73 -1.58 -7.42
CA ARG A 31 33.42 -1.82 -8.02
C ARG A 31 32.63 -0.51 -8.21
N LEU A 32 32.68 0.40 -7.26
CA LEU A 32 32.06 1.73 -7.37
C LEU A 32 32.73 2.57 -8.44
N LEU A 33 34.09 2.59 -8.51
CA LEU A 33 34.83 3.25 -9.58
C LEU A 33 34.30 2.81 -10.96
N HIS A 34 34.23 1.50 -11.17
CA HIS A 34 33.73 0.94 -12.44
C HIS A 34 32.29 1.38 -12.75
N LEU A 35 31.40 1.38 -11.74
CA LEU A 35 29.99 1.76 -11.95
C LEU A 35 29.79 3.22 -12.34
N ILE A 36 30.70 4.11 -11.93
CA ILE A 36 30.61 5.53 -12.23
C ILE A 36 31.60 6.01 -13.31
N GLY A 37 32.37 5.07 -13.88
CA GLY A 37 33.32 5.36 -14.97
C GLY A 37 34.55 6.14 -14.52
N GLU A 38 35.04 5.89 -13.31
CA GLU A 38 36.31 6.44 -12.83
C GLU A 38 37.43 5.38 -12.93
N ASP A 39 38.63 5.83 -13.30
CA ASP A 39 39.78 4.94 -13.52
C ASP A 39 40.70 4.83 -12.29
N ALA A 40 40.62 5.78 -11.35
CA ALA A 40 41.55 5.86 -10.23
C ALA A 40 40.86 6.41 -8.95
N LEU A 41 41.42 6.01 -7.83
CA LEU A 41 41.07 6.55 -6.50
C LEU A 41 42.26 7.36 -5.97
N ASP A 42 42.06 8.65 -5.75
CA ASP A 42 43.05 9.51 -5.12
C ASP A 42 43.16 9.20 -3.61
N ALA A 43 44.17 9.78 -2.98
CA ALA A 43 44.33 9.65 -1.53
C ALA A 43 43.11 10.21 -0.77
N THR A 44 42.54 9.39 0.09
CA THR A 44 41.32 9.70 0.87
C THR A 44 41.55 9.39 2.37
N GLN A 45 40.63 9.87 3.19
CA GLN A 45 40.65 9.60 4.63
C GLN A 45 39.46 8.74 5.04
N ILE A 46 39.74 7.67 5.79
CA ILE A 46 38.69 6.92 6.48
C ILE A 46 38.30 7.71 7.73
N ARG A 47 37.06 8.12 7.80
CA ARG A 47 36.52 9.01 8.85
C ARG A 47 35.06 8.64 9.17
N PRO A 48 34.51 9.10 10.31
CA PRO A 48 33.07 9.03 10.54
C PRO A 48 32.31 9.77 9.42
N VAL A 49 31.35 9.08 8.80
CA VAL A 49 30.55 9.63 7.71
C VAL A 49 29.37 10.37 8.29
N THR A 50 29.20 11.65 7.92
CA THR A 50 28.12 12.52 8.38
C THR A 50 27.04 12.72 7.32
N GLN A 51 27.32 12.47 6.05
CA GLN A 51 26.36 12.51 4.95
C GLN A 51 25.51 11.25 4.92
N SER A 52 24.26 11.39 4.48
CA SER A 52 23.41 10.23 4.26
C SER A 52 23.89 9.43 3.04
N SER A 53 23.49 8.15 2.98
CA SER A 53 23.75 7.31 1.80
C SER A 53 23.15 7.92 0.52
N LEU A 54 22.00 8.61 0.63
CA LEU A 54 21.34 9.25 -0.49
C LEU A 54 22.08 10.50 -0.99
N ASP A 55 22.69 11.27 -0.09
CA ASP A 55 23.48 12.44 -0.49
C ASP A 55 24.80 12.04 -1.19
N LEU A 56 25.38 10.93 -0.78
CA LEU A 56 26.55 10.34 -1.45
C LEU A 56 26.16 9.73 -2.79
N LEU A 57 25.01 9.04 -2.86
CA LEU A 57 24.47 8.50 -4.10
C LEU A 57 24.27 9.58 -5.16
N ASP A 58 23.66 10.72 -4.78
CA ASP A 58 23.43 11.84 -5.73
C ASP A 58 24.74 12.29 -6.38
N GLN A 59 25.83 12.38 -5.61
CA GLN A 59 27.15 12.75 -6.13
C GLN A 59 27.73 11.68 -7.07
N LEU A 60 27.55 10.38 -6.73
CA LEU A 60 27.97 9.28 -7.60
C LEU A 60 27.19 9.24 -8.91
N LEU A 61 25.88 9.53 -8.89
CA LEU A 61 25.06 9.61 -10.11
C LEU A 61 25.47 10.79 -11.01
N VAL A 62 25.73 11.95 -10.43
CA VAL A 62 26.23 13.12 -11.18
C VAL A 62 27.53 12.77 -11.88
N GLN A 63 28.48 12.13 -11.18
CA GLN A 63 29.74 11.73 -11.76
C GLN A 63 29.56 10.71 -12.90
N ALA A 64 28.67 9.73 -12.74
CA ALA A 64 28.38 8.75 -13.79
C ALA A 64 27.79 9.38 -15.05
N ILE A 65 26.95 10.42 -14.90
CA ILE A 65 26.42 11.21 -16.04
C ILE A 65 27.54 12.01 -16.71
N GLU A 66 28.39 12.69 -15.94
CA GLU A 66 29.53 13.44 -16.48
C GLU A 66 30.51 12.55 -17.23
N ASN A 67 30.76 11.34 -16.73
CA ASN A 67 31.58 10.32 -17.36
C ASN A 67 30.87 9.57 -18.50
N LYS A 68 29.61 9.91 -18.79
CA LYS A 68 28.79 9.29 -19.86
C LYS A 68 28.61 7.77 -19.71
N VAL A 69 28.60 7.28 -18.49
CA VAL A 69 28.25 5.89 -18.17
C VAL A 69 26.75 5.67 -18.33
N ILE A 70 25.96 6.66 -17.97
CA ILE A 70 24.51 6.71 -18.14
C ILE A 70 24.10 8.04 -18.78
N GLU A 71 22.93 8.05 -19.43
CA GLU A 71 22.26 9.27 -19.83
C GLU A 71 21.50 9.89 -18.67
N ASP A 72 21.23 11.20 -18.75
CA ASP A 72 20.39 11.90 -17.77
C ASP A 72 18.90 11.61 -18.02
N VAL A 73 18.51 10.33 -17.89
CA VAL A 73 17.13 9.84 -17.99
C VAL A 73 16.79 9.00 -16.77
N GLN A 74 15.53 9.06 -16.35
CA GLN A 74 15.08 8.49 -15.07
C GLN A 74 15.33 6.97 -14.98
N SER A 75 15.04 6.21 -16.04
CA SER A 75 15.20 4.76 -16.04
C SER A 75 16.65 4.29 -15.85
N GLU A 76 17.63 5.00 -16.44
CA GLU A 76 19.06 4.66 -16.27
C GLU A 76 19.57 5.06 -14.89
N LYS A 77 19.13 6.23 -14.38
CA LYS A 77 19.42 6.64 -13.00
C LYS A 77 18.88 5.62 -11.99
N GLU A 78 17.64 5.15 -12.14
CA GLU A 78 17.05 4.15 -11.26
C GLU A 78 17.81 2.82 -11.29
N GLN A 79 18.25 2.37 -12.47
CA GLN A 79 19.06 1.16 -12.59
C GLN A 79 20.42 1.30 -11.91
N LEU A 80 21.14 2.40 -12.15
CA LEU A 80 22.43 2.64 -11.51
C LEU A 80 22.27 2.87 -10.00
N THR A 81 21.22 3.60 -9.56
CA THR A 81 20.87 3.75 -8.15
C THR A 81 20.73 2.39 -7.46
N ALA A 82 19.94 1.48 -8.03
CA ALA A 82 19.74 0.17 -7.45
C ALA A 82 21.04 -0.64 -7.37
N GLN A 83 21.91 -0.55 -8.37
CA GLN A 83 23.22 -1.22 -8.41
C GLN A 83 24.18 -0.64 -7.35
N ILE A 84 24.24 0.67 -7.18
CA ILE A 84 25.07 1.31 -6.17
C ILE A 84 24.55 0.97 -4.76
N MET A 85 23.23 1.08 -4.56
CA MET A 85 22.59 0.80 -3.27
C MET A 85 22.62 -0.69 -2.89
N ASP A 86 22.83 -1.59 -3.84
CA ASP A 86 23.06 -3.02 -3.56
C ASP A 86 24.28 -3.25 -2.66
N PHE A 87 25.31 -2.40 -2.74
CA PHE A 87 26.47 -2.47 -1.82
C PHE A 87 26.10 -2.19 -0.35
N LEU A 88 25.02 -1.45 -0.09
CA LEU A 88 24.48 -1.26 1.27
C LEU A 88 23.59 -2.43 1.72
N THR A 89 23.34 -3.40 0.84
CA THR A 89 22.33 -4.42 1.04
C THR A 89 23.00 -5.80 1.12
N PRO A 90 23.12 -6.42 2.29
CA PRO A 90 23.70 -7.76 2.41
C PRO A 90 22.98 -8.78 1.52
N PRO A 91 23.62 -9.87 1.12
CA PRO A 91 22.98 -10.95 0.36
C PRO A 91 21.71 -11.48 1.06
N PRO A 92 20.75 -12.03 0.32
CA PRO A 92 19.47 -12.52 0.88
C PRO A 92 19.63 -13.45 2.07
N SER A 93 20.59 -14.38 2.04
CA SER A 93 20.86 -15.32 3.13
C SER A 93 21.30 -14.61 4.41
N VAL A 94 22.12 -13.55 4.29
CA VAL A 94 22.62 -12.77 5.42
C VAL A 94 21.49 -11.90 6.01
N VAL A 95 20.69 -11.25 5.17
CA VAL A 95 19.52 -10.46 5.63
C VAL A 95 18.53 -11.34 6.37
N ASN A 96 18.21 -12.53 5.85
CA ASN A 96 17.33 -13.49 6.51
C ASN A 96 17.91 -14.00 7.84
N ALA A 97 19.24 -14.26 7.91
CA ALA A 97 19.90 -14.66 9.14
C ALA A 97 19.85 -13.54 10.20
N PHE A 98 20.12 -12.28 9.82
CA PHE A 98 20.00 -11.14 10.73
C PHE A 98 18.57 -10.90 11.18
N PHE A 99 17.59 -11.02 10.28
CA PHE A 99 16.19 -10.94 10.65
C PHE A 99 15.83 -11.99 11.71
N ALA A 100 16.21 -13.23 11.51
CA ALA A 100 15.98 -14.32 12.48
C ALA A 100 16.70 -14.06 13.83
N GLN A 101 17.94 -13.54 13.80
CA GLN A 101 18.68 -13.16 15.01
C GLN A 101 17.99 -12.02 15.78
N HIS A 102 17.47 -11.01 15.08
CA HIS A 102 16.68 -9.93 15.70
C HIS A 102 15.34 -10.45 16.22
N TYR A 103 14.69 -11.34 15.47
CA TYR A 103 13.41 -11.95 15.87
C TYR A 103 13.53 -12.76 17.16
N SER A 104 14.66 -13.37 17.43
CA SER A 104 14.93 -14.06 18.71
C SER A 104 14.91 -13.12 19.93
N LYS A 105 15.02 -11.79 19.72
CA LYS A 105 14.89 -10.78 20.77
C LYS A 105 13.43 -10.30 20.89
N SER A 106 12.84 -9.91 19.78
CA SER A 106 11.41 -9.62 19.65
C SER A 106 11.02 -9.50 18.16
N PRO A 107 9.74 -9.70 17.81
CA PRO A 107 9.23 -9.43 16.46
C PRO A 107 9.50 -8.00 15.99
N GLU A 108 9.36 -7.00 16.89
CA GLU A 108 9.62 -5.59 16.57
C GLU A 108 11.10 -5.33 16.25
N ALA A 109 12.01 -5.99 16.96
CA ALA A 109 13.44 -5.86 16.68
C ALA A 109 13.78 -6.35 15.26
N ALA A 110 13.13 -7.42 14.80
CA ALA A 110 13.32 -7.97 13.46
C ALA A 110 12.75 -7.03 12.37
N THR A 111 11.51 -6.56 12.53
CA THR A 111 10.90 -5.64 11.57
C THR A 111 11.62 -4.28 11.55
N ASN A 112 12.05 -3.75 12.69
CA ASN A 112 12.86 -2.54 12.78
C ASN A 112 14.16 -2.68 11.99
N TYR A 113 14.90 -3.80 12.17
CA TYR A 113 16.12 -4.07 11.41
C TYR A 113 15.85 -4.02 9.89
N PHE A 114 14.85 -4.76 9.43
CA PHE A 114 14.58 -4.87 8.00
C PHE A 114 14.00 -3.57 7.41
N TYR A 115 13.22 -2.82 8.19
CA TYR A 115 12.69 -1.52 7.79
C TYR A 115 13.80 -0.47 7.64
N GLU A 116 14.71 -0.38 8.63
CA GLU A 116 15.85 0.53 8.57
C GLU A 116 16.77 0.20 7.39
N LEU A 117 17.07 -1.09 7.16
CA LEU A 117 17.83 -1.53 5.98
C LEU A 117 17.15 -1.09 4.68
N SER A 118 15.83 -1.29 4.58
CA SER A 118 15.05 -0.97 3.37
C SER A 118 14.94 0.54 3.12
N LYS A 119 15.07 1.38 4.15
CA LYS A 119 15.18 2.84 4.01
C LYS A 119 16.61 3.26 3.63
N GLN A 120 17.60 2.72 4.31
CA GLN A 120 19.01 3.07 4.13
C GLN A 120 19.51 2.73 2.73
N ASN A 121 19.04 1.62 2.14
CA ASN A 121 19.42 1.18 0.80
C ASN A 121 18.54 1.75 -0.31
N ASP A 122 17.70 2.76 -0.01
CA ASP A 122 16.77 3.40 -0.96
C ASP A 122 15.79 2.44 -1.65
N TYR A 123 15.51 1.28 -1.06
CA TYR A 123 14.42 0.46 -1.56
C TYR A 123 13.06 1.12 -1.26
N ILE A 124 12.87 1.59 -0.02
CA ILE A 124 11.76 2.47 0.33
C ILE A 124 12.13 3.90 -0.09
N LYS A 125 11.39 4.47 -1.03
CA LYS A 125 11.63 5.78 -1.63
C LYS A 125 11.22 6.92 -0.71
N THR A 126 11.94 7.07 0.42
CA THR A 126 11.59 8.01 1.49
C THR A 126 11.51 9.46 1.01
N ARG A 127 12.41 9.89 0.11
CA ARG A 127 12.41 11.24 -0.48
C ARG A 127 11.18 11.48 -1.36
N ASP A 128 10.74 10.48 -2.11
CA ASP A 128 9.54 10.59 -2.95
C ASP A 128 8.28 10.54 -2.12
N ILE A 129 8.22 9.66 -1.12
CA ILE A 129 7.10 9.58 -0.16
C ILE A 129 6.91 10.90 0.58
N ALA A 130 8.00 11.60 0.94
CA ALA A 130 7.95 12.90 1.61
C ALA A 130 7.30 14.02 0.75
N LYS A 131 7.16 13.84 -0.55
CA LYS A 131 6.45 14.78 -1.45
C LYS A 131 4.93 14.70 -1.32
N ASN A 132 4.40 13.60 -0.78
CA ASN A 132 2.96 13.39 -0.64
C ASN A 132 2.34 14.48 0.24
N ILE A 133 1.13 14.92 -0.12
CA ILE A 133 0.33 15.80 0.72
C ILE A 133 -0.56 14.92 1.58
N VAL A 134 -0.32 14.97 2.91
CA VAL A 134 -1.02 14.12 3.88
C VAL A 134 -1.72 14.99 4.92
N TYR A 135 -2.98 14.69 5.20
CA TYR A 135 -3.76 15.35 6.25
C TYR A 135 -4.91 14.44 6.70
N THR A 136 -5.58 14.79 7.79
CA THR A 136 -6.78 14.12 8.26
C THR A 136 -8.01 15.00 8.06
N ALA A 137 -9.16 14.37 7.84
CA ALA A 137 -10.46 15.03 7.71
C ALA A 137 -11.44 14.38 8.70
N PRO A 138 -11.97 15.12 9.70
CA PRO A 138 -12.91 14.58 10.65
C PRO A 138 -14.26 14.30 9.98
N THR A 139 -14.83 13.13 10.32
CA THR A 139 -16.15 12.68 9.87
C THR A 139 -16.93 12.06 11.04
N GLU A 140 -18.18 11.68 10.81
CA GLU A 140 -18.97 10.96 11.84
C GLU A 140 -18.42 9.55 12.14
N TYR A 141 -17.55 9.01 11.28
CA TYR A 141 -16.91 7.69 11.42
C TYR A 141 -15.49 7.77 12.02
N GLY A 142 -15.04 8.97 12.37
CA GLY A 142 -13.68 9.27 12.82
C GLY A 142 -12.90 10.10 11.82
N ASP A 143 -11.63 10.31 12.12
CA ASP A 143 -10.73 11.11 11.28
C ASP A 143 -10.23 10.27 10.09
N LEU A 144 -10.77 10.49 8.90
CA LEU A 144 -10.28 9.86 7.68
C LEU A 144 -8.89 10.41 7.32
N GLU A 145 -8.03 9.54 6.83
CA GLU A 145 -6.69 9.90 6.39
C GLU A 145 -6.69 10.17 4.89
N ILE A 146 -6.12 11.31 4.48
CA ILE A 146 -6.10 11.73 3.07
C ILE A 146 -4.66 11.86 2.61
N THR A 147 -4.31 11.17 1.53
CA THR A 147 -3.00 11.27 0.87
C THR A 147 -3.18 11.62 -0.60
N ILE A 148 -2.70 12.78 -1.02
CA ILE A 148 -2.51 13.07 -2.45
C ILE A 148 -1.14 12.50 -2.81
N ASN A 149 -1.15 11.46 -3.63
CA ASN A 149 0.03 10.66 -3.93
C ASN A 149 0.90 11.33 -5.00
N LEU A 150 2.05 11.85 -4.58
CA LEU A 150 3.05 12.47 -5.43
C LEU A 150 4.36 11.65 -5.50
N SER A 151 4.38 10.48 -4.86
CA SER A 151 5.60 9.66 -4.74
C SER A 151 5.99 8.91 -6.02
N LYS A 152 5.02 8.66 -6.91
CA LYS A 152 5.33 8.03 -8.21
C LYS A 152 5.68 9.11 -9.22
N PRO A 153 6.92 9.12 -9.76
CA PRO A 153 7.31 10.06 -10.80
C PRO A 153 6.45 9.87 -12.04
N GLU A 154 6.10 10.96 -12.70
CA GLU A 154 5.51 10.92 -14.04
C GLU A 154 6.54 10.32 -15.01
N LYS A 155 6.09 9.49 -15.94
CA LYS A 155 6.97 8.87 -16.92
C LYS A 155 7.47 9.94 -17.90
N ASP A 156 8.80 10.09 -17.99
CA ASP A 156 9.44 10.93 -19.01
C ASP A 156 9.06 10.42 -20.42
N PRO A 157 8.73 11.28 -21.38
CA PRO A 157 8.52 10.89 -22.79
C PRO A 157 9.66 10.06 -23.39
N LYS A 158 10.91 10.31 -22.98
CA LYS A 158 12.08 9.52 -23.40
C LYS A 158 12.03 8.09 -22.85
N ASP A 159 11.63 7.93 -21.58
CA ASP A 159 11.46 6.60 -20.98
C ASP A 159 10.32 5.83 -21.62
N ILE A 160 9.23 6.51 -21.99
CA ILE A 160 8.11 5.90 -22.73
C ILE A 160 8.58 5.40 -24.11
N ALA A 161 9.41 6.18 -24.81
CA ALA A 161 9.96 5.80 -26.09
C ALA A 161 10.90 4.58 -25.95
N LYS A 162 11.87 4.62 -25.03
CA LYS A 162 12.78 3.51 -24.75
C LYS A 162 12.02 2.23 -24.34
N ALA A 163 10.97 2.35 -23.53
CA ALA A 163 10.17 1.20 -23.11
C ALA A 163 9.43 0.48 -24.25
N ARG A 164 9.08 1.19 -25.33
CA ARG A 164 8.43 0.61 -26.52
C ARG A 164 9.37 -0.22 -27.38
N GLU A 165 10.67 0.03 -27.33
CA GLU A 165 11.70 -0.67 -28.11
C GLU A 165 12.11 -2.01 -27.49
N VAL A 166 11.76 -2.24 -26.22
CA VAL A 166 12.16 -3.46 -25.50
C VAL A 166 11.15 -4.57 -25.72
N GLN A 167 11.65 -5.74 -26.16
CA GLN A 167 10.85 -6.94 -26.27
C GLN A 167 10.22 -7.32 -24.93
N SER A 168 8.96 -7.75 -24.97
CA SER A 168 8.27 -8.29 -23.80
C SER A 168 8.97 -9.57 -23.32
N VAL A 169 9.48 -9.54 -22.10
CA VAL A 169 10.11 -10.68 -21.43
C VAL A 169 9.25 -11.03 -20.23
N SER A 170 8.98 -12.32 -20.03
CA SER A 170 8.16 -12.83 -18.93
C SER A 170 8.94 -13.09 -17.63
N TYR A 171 10.07 -12.42 -17.44
CA TYR A 171 10.90 -12.53 -16.24
C TYR A 171 11.31 -11.12 -15.73
N PRO A 172 11.08 -10.82 -14.46
CA PRO A 172 10.19 -11.53 -13.52
C PRO A 172 8.74 -11.62 -14.03
N LYS A 173 7.99 -12.63 -13.60
CA LYS A 173 6.60 -12.84 -14.07
C LYS A 173 5.68 -11.68 -13.69
N CYS A 174 5.84 -11.12 -12.50
CA CYS A 174 5.11 -9.92 -12.07
C CYS A 174 5.92 -9.13 -11.03
N MET A 175 5.39 -7.96 -10.62
CA MET A 175 6.02 -7.07 -9.63
C MET A 175 6.19 -7.66 -8.24
N LEU A 176 5.47 -8.74 -7.89
CA LEU A 176 5.50 -9.37 -6.58
C LEU A 176 6.32 -10.66 -6.54
N CYS A 177 6.69 -11.25 -7.69
CA CYS A 177 7.44 -12.50 -7.70
C CYS A 177 8.79 -12.38 -6.98
N MET A 178 9.22 -13.45 -6.31
CA MET A 178 10.53 -13.50 -5.64
C MET A 178 11.70 -13.30 -6.60
N GLU A 179 11.50 -13.55 -7.89
CA GLU A 179 12.44 -13.26 -8.98
C GLU A 179 12.86 -11.79 -9.07
N ASN A 180 12.12 -10.88 -8.43
CA ASN A 180 12.48 -9.46 -8.33
C ASN A 180 13.69 -9.22 -7.41
N GLU A 181 13.97 -10.12 -6.46
CA GLU A 181 15.08 -9.96 -5.52
C GLU A 181 16.42 -9.96 -6.26
N GLY A 182 17.14 -8.83 -6.23
CA GLY A 182 18.39 -8.66 -6.95
C GLY A 182 18.27 -8.42 -8.47
N TYR A 183 17.04 -8.28 -9.01
CA TYR A 183 16.85 -8.06 -10.44
C TYR A 183 17.35 -6.68 -10.88
N GLN A 184 18.17 -6.65 -11.96
CA GLN A 184 18.83 -5.42 -12.39
C GLN A 184 17.90 -4.39 -13.04
N GLY A 185 16.71 -4.82 -13.45
CA GLY A 185 15.78 -3.94 -14.14
C GLY A 185 16.03 -3.86 -15.66
N ARG A 186 15.13 -3.17 -16.33
CA ARG A 186 15.18 -2.79 -17.75
C ARG A 186 14.27 -1.58 -17.97
N SER A 187 14.32 -0.93 -19.11
CA SER A 187 13.57 0.31 -19.37
C SER A 187 12.05 0.21 -19.19
N ASN A 188 11.47 -1.00 -19.25
CA ASN A 188 10.03 -1.25 -19.02
C ASN A 188 9.74 -2.05 -17.77
N PHE A 189 10.72 -2.33 -16.91
CA PHE A 189 10.53 -3.04 -15.64
C PHE A 189 11.50 -2.51 -14.57
N PRO A 190 11.04 -2.24 -13.33
CA PRO A 190 11.83 -1.58 -12.31
C PRO A 190 13.11 -2.33 -11.94
N ALA A 191 14.16 -1.59 -11.64
CA ALA A 191 15.37 -2.13 -11.01
C ALA A 191 15.10 -2.53 -9.56
N ARG A 192 15.65 -3.67 -9.14
CA ARG A 192 15.45 -4.31 -7.84
C ARG A 192 16.76 -4.90 -7.28
N ALA A 193 17.93 -4.43 -7.72
CA ALA A 193 19.22 -4.94 -7.24
C ALA A 193 19.32 -4.84 -5.70
N ASN A 194 18.86 -3.73 -5.13
CA ASN A 194 18.81 -3.45 -3.69
C ASN A 194 17.59 -4.03 -2.96
N HIS A 195 16.75 -4.82 -3.64
CA HIS A 195 15.57 -5.44 -3.02
C HIS A 195 15.93 -6.74 -2.30
N ARG A 196 15.35 -6.94 -1.11
CA ARG A 196 15.45 -8.19 -0.34
C ARG A 196 14.09 -8.63 0.15
N ILE A 197 13.93 -9.93 0.32
CA ILE A 197 12.70 -10.58 0.78
C ILE A 197 13.02 -11.47 1.97
N ILE A 198 12.32 -11.29 3.07
CA ILE A 198 12.39 -12.22 4.22
C ILE A 198 11.53 -13.44 3.89
N ARG A 199 12.10 -14.62 4.05
CA ARG A 199 11.40 -15.89 3.87
C ARG A 199 10.59 -16.22 5.11
N MET A 200 9.31 -16.51 4.90
CA MET A 200 8.37 -16.91 5.95
C MET A 200 7.79 -18.29 5.64
N ASN A 201 7.52 -19.06 6.67
CA ASN A 201 6.73 -20.28 6.55
C ASN A 201 5.35 -20.02 7.15
N LEU A 202 4.31 -20.06 6.32
CA LEU A 202 2.92 -19.98 6.75
C LEU A 202 2.25 -21.31 6.48
N ASP A 203 2.04 -22.07 7.54
CA ASP A 203 1.36 -23.38 7.53
C ASP A 203 1.95 -24.37 6.51
N GLY A 204 3.30 -24.46 6.48
CA GLY A 204 4.04 -25.36 5.61
C GLY A 204 4.27 -24.84 4.18
N GLN A 205 3.76 -23.65 3.86
CA GLN A 205 3.98 -22.99 2.56
C GLN A 205 5.03 -21.89 2.67
N SER A 206 5.84 -21.75 1.63
CA SER A 206 6.83 -20.67 1.54
C SER A 206 6.18 -19.36 1.08
N TRP A 207 6.42 -18.31 1.85
CA TRP A 207 5.97 -16.94 1.62
C TRP A 207 7.13 -15.97 1.73
N GLY A 208 7.01 -14.81 1.11
CA GLY A 208 7.94 -13.69 1.23
C GLY A 208 7.34 -12.54 1.98
N PHE A 209 8.17 -11.82 2.75
CA PHE A 209 7.82 -10.56 3.37
C PHE A 209 8.75 -9.46 2.84
N GLN A 210 8.19 -8.38 2.34
CA GLN A 210 8.91 -7.22 1.81
C GLN A 210 8.17 -5.94 2.14
N TYR A 211 8.89 -4.81 2.20
CA TYR A 211 8.24 -3.50 2.29
C TYR A 211 7.81 -2.98 0.92
N SER A 212 6.83 -2.06 0.91
CA SER A 212 6.44 -1.34 -0.29
C SER A 212 7.46 -0.23 -0.57
N PRO A 213 7.98 -0.09 -1.81
CA PRO A 213 8.87 1.00 -2.15
C PRO A 213 8.20 2.38 -2.07
N TYR A 214 6.89 2.45 -2.27
CA TYR A 214 6.06 3.66 -2.17
C TYR A 214 5.00 3.45 -1.10
N ALA A 215 5.42 3.62 0.16
CA ALA A 215 4.57 3.39 1.32
C ALA A 215 3.52 4.51 1.47
N TYR A 216 2.29 4.12 1.85
CA TYR A 216 1.22 5.06 2.17
C TYR A 216 1.04 5.24 3.69
N TYR A 217 1.59 4.33 4.49
CA TYR A 217 1.56 4.34 5.94
C TYR A 217 2.83 3.68 6.49
N ASN A 218 3.02 3.79 7.81
CA ASN A 218 4.24 3.30 8.46
C ASN A 218 4.43 1.79 8.29
N GLU A 219 5.63 1.40 7.88
CA GLU A 219 6.02 0.00 7.66
C GLU A 219 5.10 -0.76 6.69
N HIS A 220 4.56 -0.05 5.67
CA HIS A 220 3.72 -0.67 4.65
C HIS A 220 4.47 -1.84 3.99
N CYS A 221 3.94 -3.04 4.16
CA CYS A 221 4.56 -4.26 3.69
C CYS A 221 3.63 -5.11 2.83
N ILE A 222 4.22 -6.04 2.10
CA ILE A 222 3.54 -7.02 1.28
C ILE A 222 4.05 -8.40 1.70
N ILE A 223 3.12 -9.31 1.95
CA ILE A 223 3.41 -10.72 2.21
C ILE A 223 2.88 -11.51 1.02
N LEU A 224 3.78 -12.12 0.26
CA LEU A 224 3.49 -12.70 -1.05
C LEU A 224 3.74 -14.22 -1.04
N SER A 225 2.91 -14.97 -1.76
CA SER A 225 3.15 -16.38 -2.02
C SER A 225 4.43 -16.56 -2.86
N GLU A 226 5.28 -17.54 -2.53
CA GLU A 226 6.40 -17.89 -3.41
C GLU A 226 5.90 -18.42 -4.76
N GLU A 227 4.81 -19.18 -4.73
CA GLU A 227 4.14 -19.62 -5.94
C GLU A 227 3.35 -18.48 -6.59
N HIS A 228 3.60 -18.23 -7.87
CA HIS A 228 2.80 -17.30 -8.67
C HIS A 228 1.46 -17.92 -9.00
N ARG A 229 0.47 -17.71 -8.14
CA ARG A 229 -0.90 -18.20 -8.26
C ARG A 229 -1.89 -17.06 -8.05
N PRO A 230 -3.09 -17.13 -8.67
CA PRO A 230 -4.12 -16.12 -8.45
C PRO A 230 -4.56 -15.99 -7.00
N MET A 231 -4.99 -14.79 -6.62
CA MET A 231 -5.61 -14.55 -5.32
C MET A 231 -6.93 -15.31 -5.19
N GLN A 232 -7.17 -15.84 -4.00
CA GLN A 232 -8.44 -16.46 -3.62
C GLN A 232 -8.73 -16.16 -2.16
N ILE A 233 -9.91 -15.63 -1.87
CA ILE A 233 -10.40 -15.50 -0.50
C ILE A 233 -11.09 -16.80 -0.09
N ASN A 234 -10.54 -17.50 0.89
CA ASN A 234 -11.04 -18.76 1.39
C ASN A 234 -10.58 -18.99 2.84
N GLU A 235 -10.91 -20.14 3.41
CA GLU A 235 -10.53 -20.52 4.77
C GLU A 235 -9.03 -20.36 5.05
N ALA A 236 -8.19 -20.82 4.14
CA ALA A 236 -6.73 -20.71 4.26
C ALA A 236 -6.24 -19.24 4.25
N THR A 237 -7.00 -18.32 3.66
CA THR A 237 -6.72 -16.89 3.75
C THR A 237 -6.87 -16.41 5.19
N PHE A 238 -7.95 -16.76 5.85
CA PHE A 238 -8.19 -16.36 7.26
C PHE A 238 -7.16 -16.98 8.20
N GLU A 239 -6.81 -18.25 8.01
CA GLU A 239 -5.72 -18.92 8.75
C GLU A 239 -4.41 -18.17 8.61
N ARG A 240 -3.99 -17.83 7.40
CA ARG A 240 -2.73 -17.13 7.13
C ARG A 240 -2.71 -15.72 7.71
N LEU A 241 -3.80 -14.96 7.55
CA LEU A 241 -3.88 -13.61 8.13
C LEU A 241 -3.72 -13.65 9.65
N LEU A 242 -4.41 -14.56 10.33
CA LEU A 242 -4.31 -14.75 11.78
C LEU A 242 -2.92 -15.30 12.19
N ARG A 243 -2.31 -16.15 11.36
CA ARG A 243 -0.95 -16.62 11.60
C ARG A 243 0.08 -15.50 11.47
N ILE A 244 -0.07 -14.61 10.51
CA ILE A 244 0.85 -13.48 10.33
C ILE A 244 0.79 -12.55 11.55
N VAL A 245 -0.40 -12.18 12.04
CA VAL A 245 -0.51 -11.33 13.23
C VAL A 245 -0.14 -12.03 14.54
N GLU A 246 -0.04 -13.35 14.55
CA GLU A 246 0.56 -14.10 15.65
C GLU A 246 2.10 -13.98 15.61
N VAL A 247 2.70 -14.04 14.42
CA VAL A 247 4.14 -13.92 14.20
C VAL A 247 4.60 -12.46 14.32
N LEU A 248 3.81 -11.50 13.85
CA LEU A 248 4.07 -10.06 13.87
C LEU A 248 2.91 -9.33 14.59
N PRO A 249 2.78 -9.45 15.93
CA PRO A 249 1.60 -8.98 16.67
C PRO A 249 1.43 -7.47 16.68
N HIS A 250 2.44 -6.71 16.34
CA HIS A 250 2.43 -5.25 16.21
C HIS A 250 2.00 -4.77 14.81
N TYR A 251 1.71 -5.68 13.88
CA TYR A 251 1.20 -5.38 12.54
C TYR A 251 -0.29 -5.72 12.45
N PHE A 252 -1.01 -4.97 11.60
CA PHE A 252 -2.21 -5.48 10.96
C PHE A 252 -1.80 -6.21 9.67
N VAL A 253 -2.67 -7.07 9.15
CA VAL A 253 -2.55 -7.64 7.81
C VAL A 253 -3.94 -7.85 7.22
N GLY A 254 -4.09 -7.58 5.93
CA GLY A 254 -5.33 -7.80 5.21
C GLY A 254 -5.11 -8.23 3.77
N SER A 255 -6.17 -8.72 3.14
CA SER A 255 -6.19 -9.06 1.72
C SER A 255 -7.07 -8.11 0.95
N ASN A 256 -6.64 -7.72 -0.25
CA ASN A 256 -7.60 -7.20 -1.23
C ASN A 256 -8.65 -8.28 -1.55
N ALA A 257 -9.81 -7.84 -1.99
CA ALA A 257 -10.80 -8.74 -2.57
C ALA A 257 -10.25 -9.42 -3.83
N ASP A 258 -10.69 -10.65 -4.10
CA ASP A 258 -10.21 -11.48 -5.21
C ASP A 258 -11.02 -11.35 -6.51
N LEU A 259 -11.96 -10.40 -6.56
CA LEU A 259 -12.77 -10.09 -7.74
C LEU A 259 -12.37 -8.74 -8.35
N PRO A 260 -12.48 -8.58 -9.69
CA PRO A 260 -12.29 -7.28 -10.34
C PRO A 260 -13.28 -6.23 -9.80
N ILE A 261 -13.01 -4.95 -10.08
CA ILE A 261 -13.80 -3.78 -9.62
C ILE A 261 -13.62 -3.50 -8.12
N VAL A 262 -13.69 -4.52 -7.27
CA VAL A 262 -13.58 -4.39 -5.79
C VAL A 262 -12.26 -4.90 -5.24
N GLY A 263 -11.41 -5.48 -6.09
CA GLY A 263 -10.09 -5.99 -5.75
C GLY A 263 -8.95 -4.98 -5.95
N GLY A 264 -7.74 -5.41 -5.62
CA GLY A 264 -6.50 -4.67 -5.88
C GLY A 264 -6.05 -4.76 -7.34
N SER A 265 -4.93 -4.11 -7.65
CA SER A 265 -4.37 -4.05 -9.01
C SER A 265 -3.69 -5.34 -9.48
N ILE A 266 -3.32 -6.24 -8.57
CA ILE A 266 -2.62 -7.50 -8.87
C ILE A 266 -3.44 -8.67 -8.31
N LEU A 267 -4.35 -9.20 -9.13
CA LEU A 267 -5.16 -10.37 -8.77
C LEU A 267 -4.49 -11.70 -9.15
N THR A 268 -3.47 -11.64 -10.00
CA THR A 268 -2.78 -12.81 -10.56
C THR A 268 -1.74 -13.43 -9.64
N HIS A 269 -1.40 -12.75 -8.55
CA HIS A 269 -0.42 -13.22 -7.58
C HIS A 269 -0.95 -13.09 -6.15
N ASP A 270 -1.10 -14.20 -5.45
CA ASP A 270 -1.63 -14.28 -4.08
C ASP A 270 -0.71 -13.53 -3.11
N HIS A 271 -1.27 -12.50 -2.45
CA HIS A 271 -0.53 -11.63 -1.55
C HIS A 271 -1.44 -10.93 -0.55
N TYR A 272 -0.85 -10.52 0.57
CA TYR A 272 -1.48 -9.71 1.61
C TYR A 272 -0.71 -8.40 1.80
N GLN A 273 -1.37 -7.38 2.33
CA GLN A 273 -0.74 -6.13 2.73
C GLN A 273 -0.84 -5.95 4.23
N GLY A 274 0.21 -5.42 4.83
CA GLY A 274 0.26 -5.20 6.28
C GLY A 274 1.17 -4.03 6.65
N GLY A 275 1.37 -3.86 7.95
CA GLY A 275 2.25 -2.83 8.47
C GLY A 275 1.87 -2.39 9.89
N ARG A 276 2.64 -1.45 10.43
CA ARG A 276 2.44 -0.89 11.76
C ARG A 276 1.62 0.40 11.65
N HIS A 277 0.31 0.27 11.53
CA HIS A 277 -0.59 1.41 11.41
C HIS A 277 -1.98 1.10 11.95
N ASP A 278 -2.57 2.07 12.68
CA ASP A 278 -3.93 1.99 13.21
C ASP A 278 -4.86 2.87 12.37
N PHE A 279 -5.50 2.27 11.39
CA PHE A 279 -6.44 2.95 10.49
C PHE A 279 -7.71 3.42 11.19
N PRO A 280 -8.43 4.41 10.63
CA PRO A 280 -9.70 4.89 11.15
C PRO A 280 -10.72 3.76 11.39
N MET A 281 -10.89 2.82 10.45
CA MET A 281 -11.80 1.67 10.61
C MET A 281 -11.42 0.79 11.82
N ALA A 282 -10.12 0.62 12.10
CA ALA A 282 -9.66 -0.16 13.25
C ALA A 282 -10.08 0.48 14.57
N LYS A 283 -10.19 1.82 14.63
CA LYS A 283 -10.61 2.60 15.81
C LYS A 283 -12.13 2.75 15.91
N ALA A 284 -12.87 2.46 14.84
CA ALA A 284 -14.31 2.60 14.78
C ALA A 284 -14.99 1.61 15.78
N PRO A 285 -16.01 2.07 16.54
CA PRO A 285 -16.68 1.24 17.53
C PRO A 285 -17.63 0.22 16.90
N ILE A 286 -17.95 -0.83 17.64
CA ILE A 286 -19.11 -1.69 17.36
C ILE A 286 -20.37 -0.88 17.66
N GLU A 287 -21.25 -0.74 16.67
CA GLU A 287 -22.55 -0.10 16.84
C GLU A 287 -23.67 -1.08 17.17
N LYS A 288 -23.51 -2.35 16.79
CA LYS A 288 -24.47 -3.41 17.09
C LYS A 288 -23.76 -4.73 17.33
N GLU A 289 -23.96 -5.32 18.50
CA GLU A 289 -23.47 -6.66 18.81
C GLU A 289 -24.28 -7.72 18.07
N ILE A 290 -23.61 -8.79 17.67
CA ILE A 290 -24.16 -9.96 16.99
C ILE A 290 -23.83 -11.20 17.83
N GLN A 291 -24.79 -12.10 17.96
CA GLN A 291 -24.55 -13.41 18.58
C GLN A 291 -24.46 -14.48 17.49
N LEU A 292 -23.32 -15.16 17.41
CA LEU A 292 -23.13 -16.31 16.56
C LEU A 292 -23.38 -17.57 17.37
N GLU A 293 -24.56 -18.18 17.21
CA GLU A 293 -24.99 -19.33 18.05
C GLU A 293 -24.00 -20.48 18.06
N LYS A 294 -23.37 -20.76 16.91
CA LYS A 294 -22.37 -21.83 16.79
C LYS A 294 -21.01 -21.48 17.41
N TYR A 295 -20.75 -20.21 17.66
CA TYR A 295 -19.44 -19.68 18.11
C TYR A 295 -19.60 -18.76 19.32
N PRO A 296 -20.14 -19.23 20.46
CA PRO A 296 -20.46 -18.40 21.61
C PRO A 296 -19.23 -17.74 22.27
N GLN A 297 -18.02 -18.24 21.97
CA GLN A 297 -16.75 -17.69 22.45
C GLN A 297 -16.28 -16.50 21.63
N ILE A 298 -16.90 -16.20 20.49
CA ILE A 298 -16.56 -15.06 19.64
C ILE A 298 -17.40 -13.85 20.03
N LYS A 299 -16.75 -12.72 20.27
CA LYS A 299 -17.44 -11.42 20.27
C LYS A 299 -17.58 -10.97 18.83
N ALA A 300 -18.82 -10.79 18.37
CA ALA A 300 -19.09 -10.35 17.02
C ALA A 300 -19.95 -9.07 17.02
N GLY A 301 -19.79 -8.23 16.00
CA GLY A 301 -20.59 -7.02 15.88
C GLY A 301 -20.41 -6.31 14.54
N ILE A 302 -21.39 -5.44 14.24
CA ILE A 302 -21.34 -4.52 13.11
C ILE A 302 -20.52 -3.30 13.52
N VAL A 303 -19.51 -2.95 12.72
CA VAL A 303 -18.69 -1.75 12.95
C VAL A 303 -19.44 -0.51 12.47
N LYS A 304 -19.41 0.59 13.24
CA LYS A 304 -19.88 1.90 12.79
C LYS A 304 -18.94 2.44 11.69
N TRP A 305 -19.21 2.09 10.46
CA TRP A 305 -18.39 2.41 9.30
C TRP A 305 -19.27 2.66 8.07
N PRO A 306 -18.83 3.48 7.07
CA PRO A 306 -19.62 3.70 5.86
C PRO A 306 -19.89 2.42 5.06
N MET A 307 -18.93 1.48 5.10
CA MET A 307 -19.05 0.17 4.46
C MET A 307 -19.60 -0.89 5.43
N SER A 308 -20.04 -2.02 4.89
CA SER A 308 -20.63 -3.13 5.67
C SER A 308 -19.54 -4.02 6.26
N VAL A 309 -19.25 -3.87 7.55
CA VAL A 309 -18.15 -4.55 8.24
C VAL A 309 -18.68 -5.36 9.42
N ILE A 310 -18.34 -6.66 9.43
CA ILE A 310 -18.54 -7.55 10.57
C ILE A 310 -17.19 -7.74 11.26
N ARG A 311 -17.09 -7.37 12.54
CA ARG A 311 -15.89 -7.57 13.38
C ARG A 311 -16.07 -8.78 14.27
N LEU A 312 -15.07 -9.67 14.24
CA LEU A 312 -14.98 -10.86 15.06
C LEU A 312 -13.76 -10.76 15.98
N GLN A 313 -13.92 -11.14 17.26
CA GLN A 313 -12.83 -11.15 18.24
C GLN A 313 -12.86 -12.44 19.05
N SER A 314 -11.69 -13.06 19.26
CA SER A 314 -11.53 -14.25 20.11
C SER A 314 -10.09 -14.35 20.64
N LEU A 315 -9.89 -15.08 21.74
CA LEU A 315 -8.56 -15.48 22.21
C LEU A 315 -7.95 -16.58 21.32
N GLU A 316 -8.79 -17.35 20.65
CA GLU A 316 -8.39 -18.48 19.83
C GLU A 316 -8.62 -18.19 18.34
N LYS A 317 -7.69 -18.60 17.49
CA LYS A 317 -7.74 -18.40 16.02
C LYS A 317 -8.76 -19.32 15.35
N GLU A 318 -8.76 -20.58 15.72
CA GLU A 318 -9.56 -21.62 15.08
C GLU A 318 -11.06 -21.27 14.97
N PRO A 319 -11.74 -20.84 16.04
CA PRO A 319 -13.12 -20.40 15.95
C PRO A 319 -13.33 -19.22 15.01
N LEU A 320 -12.36 -18.26 14.97
CA LEU A 320 -12.44 -17.11 14.05
C LEU A 320 -12.38 -17.57 12.60
N VAL A 321 -11.47 -18.49 12.26
CA VAL A 321 -11.34 -19.05 10.91
C VAL A 321 -12.66 -19.72 10.49
N GLN A 322 -13.21 -20.59 11.34
CA GLN A 322 -14.45 -21.32 11.04
C GLN A 322 -15.63 -20.36 10.87
N ALA A 323 -15.80 -19.39 11.77
CA ALA A 323 -16.86 -18.38 11.66
C ALA A 323 -16.71 -17.52 10.40
N ALA A 324 -15.49 -17.05 10.11
CA ALA A 324 -15.24 -16.25 8.92
C ALA A 324 -15.50 -17.02 7.62
N ASN A 325 -15.13 -18.31 7.59
CA ASN A 325 -15.38 -19.17 6.44
C ASN A 325 -16.89 -19.44 6.26
N GLU A 326 -17.64 -19.63 7.34
CA GLU A 326 -19.10 -19.77 7.29
C GLU A 326 -19.77 -18.48 6.81
N ILE A 327 -19.35 -17.33 7.32
CA ILE A 327 -19.86 -16.01 6.87
C ILE A 327 -19.58 -15.80 5.39
N LEU A 328 -18.36 -16.10 4.92
CA LEU A 328 -17.99 -16.02 3.51
C LEU A 328 -18.87 -16.92 2.63
N GLY A 329 -19.10 -18.19 3.06
CA GLY A 329 -19.96 -19.12 2.34
C GLY A 329 -21.38 -18.60 2.21
N LYS A 330 -21.98 -18.15 3.31
CA LYS A 330 -23.33 -17.57 3.32
C LYS A 330 -23.40 -16.29 2.49
N TRP A 331 -22.38 -15.42 2.55
CA TRP A 331 -22.32 -14.19 1.74
C TRP A 331 -22.29 -14.50 0.24
N ARG A 332 -21.56 -15.49 -0.18
CA ARG A 332 -21.47 -15.91 -1.59
C ARG A 332 -22.79 -16.43 -2.19
N GLU A 333 -23.72 -16.83 -1.35
CA GLU A 333 -25.03 -17.37 -1.77
C GLU A 333 -26.19 -16.39 -1.49
N TYR A 334 -25.92 -15.30 -0.73
CA TYR A 334 -26.96 -14.37 -0.28
C TYR A 334 -27.34 -13.39 -1.37
N SER A 335 -28.64 -13.23 -1.60
CA SER A 335 -29.21 -12.17 -2.45
C SER A 335 -30.33 -11.43 -1.75
N ASP A 336 -30.40 -10.12 -1.92
CA ASP A 336 -31.50 -9.26 -1.48
C ASP A 336 -31.74 -8.19 -2.55
N GLU A 337 -32.65 -8.49 -3.47
CA GLU A 337 -32.96 -7.62 -4.60
C GLU A 337 -33.50 -6.25 -4.16
N SER A 338 -34.09 -6.16 -2.94
CA SER A 338 -34.60 -4.88 -2.41
C SER A 338 -33.52 -3.82 -2.25
N VAL A 339 -32.25 -4.22 -2.17
CA VAL A 339 -31.09 -3.35 -2.06
C VAL A 339 -30.04 -3.63 -3.15
N GLN A 340 -30.44 -4.24 -4.25
CA GLN A 340 -29.60 -4.55 -5.42
C GLN A 340 -28.43 -5.51 -5.12
N VAL A 341 -28.51 -6.29 -4.06
CA VAL A 341 -27.52 -7.32 -3.70
C VAL A 341 -27.88 -8.61 -4.40
N VAL A 342 -27.03 -9.06 -5.33
CA VAL A 342 -27.25 -10.26 -6.14
C VAL A 342 -25.97 -11.09 -6.16
N ALA A 343 -26.03 -12.28 -5.53
CA ALA A 343 -24.86 -13.16 -5.40
C ALA A 343 -24.34 -13.70 -6.72
N VAL A 344 -25.27 -14.09 -7.62
CA VAL A 344 -24.94 -14.70 -8.90
C VAL A 344 -25.91 -14.16 -9.96
N THR A 345 -25.38 -13.60 -11.04
CA THR A 345 -26.21 -13.13 -12.18
C THR A 345 -26.72 -14.30 -13.00
N PRO A 346 -27.77 -14.11 -13.86
CA PRO A 346 -28.38 -15.19 -14.63
C PRO A 346 -27.43 -15.97 -15.55
N ASP A 347 -26.29 -15.38 -15.92
CA ASP A 347 -25.23 -16.05 -16.69
C ASP A 347 -24.32 -16.94 -15.85
N GLY A 348 -24.53 -17.01 -14.53
CA GLY A 348 -23.75 -17.82 -13.60
C GLY A 348 -22.52 -17.14 -13.03
N THR A 349 -22.31 -15.84 -13.26
CA THR A 349 -21.16 -15.09 -12.76
C THR A 349 -21.35 -14.77 -11.27
N PRO A 350 -20.40 -15.16 -10.38
CA PRO A 350 -20.44 -14.80 -8.96
C PRO A 350 -19.91 -13.38 -8.74
N HIS A 351 -20.50 -12.66 -7.77
CA HIS A 351 -20.21 -11.25 -7.53
C HIS A 351 -19.76 -10.94 -6.10
N HIS A 352 -19.91 -11.87 -5.15
CA HIS A 352 -19.66 -11.63 -3.75
C HIS A 352 -18.31 -12.15 -3.29
N THR A 353 -17.63 -11.33 -2.52
CA THR A 353 -16.38 -11.64 -1.84
C THR A 353 -16.24 -10.82 -0.57
N ILE A 354 -15.13 -10.96 0.12
CA ILE A 354 -14.81 -10.25 1.35
C ILE A 354 -13.41 -9.62 1.24
N THR A 355 -13.24 -8.44 1.81
CA THR A 355 -11.93 -7.85 2.13
C THR A 355 -11.66 -8.11 3.61
N PRO A 356 -10.84 -9.13 3.97
CA PRO A 356 -10.57 -9.47 5.35
C PRO A 356 -9.36 -8.72 5.89
N ILE A 357 -9.43 -8.26 7.15
CA ILE A 357 -8.34 -7.57 7.85
C ILE A 357 -8.18 -8.15 9.26
N ALA A 358 -6.98 -8.65 9.57
CA ALA A 358 -6.63 -9.19 10.85
C ALA A 358 -5.68 -8.26 11.63
N ARG A 359 -5.82 -8.25 12.96
CA ARG A 359 -4.89 -7.60 13.90
C ARG A 359 -4.97 -8.23 15.28
N LYS A 360 -4.00 -7.93 16.13
CA LYS A 360 -4.09 -8.22 17.57
C LYS A 360 -4.54 -6.97 18.33
N ARG A 361 -5.38 -7.22 19.34
CA ARG A 361 -5.79 -6.25 20.36
C ARG A 361 -5.47 -6.87 21.71
N GLU A 362 -4.32 -6.49 22.29
CA GLU A 362 -3.80 -7.17 23.47
C GLU A 362 -3.66 -8.68 23.19
N ASP A 363 -4.38 -9.52 23.94
CA ASP A 363 -4.37 -10.98 23.74
C ASP A 363 -5.39 -11.46 22.69
N LEU A 364 -6.36 -10.62 22.29
CA LEU A 364 -7.40 -11.00 21.33
C LEU A 364 -6.89 -10.94 19.89
N PHE A 365 -7.26 -11.94 19.11
CA PHE A 365 -7.26 -11.86 17.65
C PHE A 365 -8.54 -11.12 17.23
N GLU A 366 -8.41 -10.17 16.31
CA GLU A 366 -9.51 -9.43 15.72
C GLU A 366 -9.47 -9.59 14.22
N LEU A 367 -10.63 -9.93 13.64
CA LEU A 367 -10.80 -10.10 12.19
C LEU A 367 -12.00 -9.28 11.74
N ASP A 368 -11.75 -8.29 10.88
CA ASP A 368 -12.79 -7.52 10.20
C ASP A 368 -13.09 -8.15 8.85
N LEU A 369 -14.35 -8.41 8.58
CA LEU A 369 -14.87 -8.94 7.32
C LEU A 369 -15.67 -7.84 6.63
N VAL A 370 -15.09 -7.22 5.61
CA VAL A 370 -15.79 -6.19 4.80
C VAL A 370 -16.46 -6.85 3.62
N LEU A 371 -17.78 -6.81 3.58
CA LEU A 371 -18.56 -7.40 2.51
C LEU A 371 -18.38 -6.61 1.20
N ARG A 372 -18.11 -7.32 0.09
CA ARG A 372 -17.91 -6.71 -1.22
C ARG A 372 -18.78 -7.39 -2.27
N ASP A 373 -19.21 -6.59 -3.24
CA ASP A 373 -20.01 -7.01 -4.38
C ASP A 373 -19.56 -6.21 -5.62
N ASN A 374 -19.27 -6.90 -6.73
CA ASN A 374 -18.77 -6.29 -7.97
C ASN A 374 -19.82 -6.24 -9.10
N ASN A 375 -21.10 -6.36 -8.77
CA ASN A 375 -22.17 -6.17 -9.75
C ASN A 375 -22.11 -4.80 -10.41
N VAL A 376 -22.55 -4.77 -11.66
CA VAL A 376 -22.70 -3.57 -12.48
C VAL A 376 -24.14 -3.41 -12.91
N SER A 377 -24.54 -2.19 -13.31
CA SER A 377 -25.84 -1.90 -13.91
C SER A 377 -25.68 -0.90 -15.05
N GLU A 378 -26.76 -0.66 -15.81
CA GLU A 378 -26.74 0.39 -16.84
C GLU A 378 -26.49 1.79 -16.23
N GLU A 379 -27.01 2.04 -15.02
CA GLU A 379 -26.81 3.29 -14.29
C GLU A 379 -25.39 3.38 -13.71
N HIS A 380 -24.83 2.26 -13.25
CA HIS A 380 -23.50 2.15 -12.64
C HIS A 380 -22.61 1.14 -13.39
N PRO A 381 -22.10 1.50 -14.57
CA PRO A 381 -21.30 0.60 -15.39
C PRO A 381 -19.92 0.29 -14.80
N ASP A 382 -19.40 1.16 -13.91
CA ASP A 382 -18.13 0.97 -13.19
C ASP A 382 -18.32 0.12 -11.91
N GLY A 383 -19.59 -0.14 -11.49
CA GLY A 383 -19.97 -0.92 -10.31
C GLY A 383 -21.09 -0.25 -9.51
N ILE A 384 -22.06 -1.04 -9.04
CA ILE A 384 -23.14 -0.57 -8.16
C ILE A 384 -22.55 -0.15 -6.80
N PHE A 385 -21.60 -0.94 -6.31
CA PHE A 385 -20.89 -0.74 -5.03
C PHE A 385 -19.46 -0.27 -5.26
N HIS A 386 -19.35 0.84 -5.97
CA HIS A 386 -18.13 1.48 -6.44
C HIS A 386 -18.32 3.00 -6.37
N PRO A 387 -17.27 3.84 -6.31
CA PRO A 387 -17.41 5.29 -6.35
C PRO A 387 -18.29 5.73 -7.54
N HIS A 388 -19.37 6.42 -7.27
CA HIS A 388 -20.31 6.90 -8.28
C HIS A 388 -19.80 8.16 -8.98
N LYS A 389 -20.43 8.53 -10.10
CA LYS A 389 -19.98 9.62 -10.97
C LYS A 389 -19.81 10.96 -10.25
N GLU A 390 -20.64 11.24 -9.25
CA GLU A 390 -20.66 12.48 -8.48
C GLU A 390 -19.35 12.72 -7.73
N VAL A 391 -18.65 11.65 -7.31
CA VAL A 391 -17.38 11.73 -6.57
C VAL A 391 -16.14 11.59 -7.45
N HIS A 392 -16.29 11.34 -8.76
CA HIS A 392 -15.17 11.08 -9.68
C HIS A 392 -14.24 12.28 -9.87
N HIS A 393 -14.67 13.48 -9.56
CA HIS A 393 -13.82 14.67 -9.57
C HIS A 393 -12.69 14.58 -8.50
N ILE A 394 -12.88 13.79 -7.45
CA ILE A 394 -11.89 13.52 -6.40
C ILE A 394 -11.34 12.10 -6.52
N LYS A 395 -12.19 11.07 -6.58
CA LYS A 395 -11.78 9.66 -6.61
C LYS A 395 -12.66 8.86 -7.55
N LYS A 396 -12.04 8.28 -8.58
CA LYS A 396 -12.72 7.44 -9.58
C LYS A 396 -12.31 5.96 -9.49
N GLU A 397 -11.08 5.71 -9.02
CA GLU A 397 -10.47 4.38 -9.05
C GLU A 397 -11.13 3.43 -8.05
N ASN A 398 -10.93 2.13 -8.26
CA ASN A 398 -11.41 1.07 -7.38
C ASN A 398 -10.97 1.28 -5.93
N ILE A 399 -11.84 0.90 -4.99
CA ILE A 399 -11.57 0.98 -3.55
C ILE A 399 -10.96 -0.34 -3.09
N GLY A 400 -9.66 -0.33 -2.86
CA GLY A 400 -8.88 -1.46 -2.34
C GLY A 400 -8.79 -1.47 -0.82
N LEU A 401 -7.97 -2.42 -0.31
CA LEU A 401 -7.80 -2.65 1.13
C LEU A 401 -7.49 -1.38 1.93
N ILE A 402 -6.60 -0.52 1.43
CA ILE A 402 -6.14 0.68 2.14
C ILE A 402 -7.27 1.69 2.28
N GLU A 403 -7.98 1.95 1.18
CA GLU A 403 -9.10 2.89 1.18
C GLU A 403 -10.26 2.37 2.04
N VAL A 404 -10.56 1.08 1.98
CA VAL A 404 -11.58 0.44 2.83
C VAL A 404 -11.37 0.74 4.31
N MET A 405 -10.11 0.78 4.74
CA MET A 405 -9.74 1.06 6.14
C MET A 405 -9.74 2.55 6.51
N GLY A 406 -9.99 3.45 5.54
CA GLY A 406 -10.17 4.88 5.78
C GLY A 406 -8.98 5.77 5.40
N LEU A 407 -8.02 5.28 4.62
CA LEU A 407 -6.94 6.08 4.04
C LEU A 407 -7.17 6.26 2.54
N ALA A 408 -7.53 7.48 2.12
CA ALA A 408 -7.67 7.84 0.72
C ALA A 408 -6.30 7.94 0.04
N VAL A 409 -6.12 7.21 -1.06
CA VAL A 409 -5.00 7.42 -1.98
C VAL A 409 -5.53 8.15 -3.21
N LEU A 410 -5.28 9.46 -3.25
CA LEU A 410 -5.82 10.36 -4.27
C LEU A 410 -4.79 10.65 -5.38
N PRO A 411 -5.25 10.93 -6.60
CA PRO A 411 -4.38 11.15 -7.76
C PRO A 411 -3.57 12.47 -7.66
N PRO A 412 -2.37 12.52 -8.25
CA PRO A 412 -1.46 13.68 -8.17
C PRO A 412 -2.03 14.96 -8.78
N ARG A 413 -2.96 14.86 -9.77
CA ARG A 413 -3.63 16.02 -10.37
C ARG A 413 -4.28 16.94 -9.34
N LEU A 414 -4.79 16.39 -8.23
CA LEU A 414 -5.44 17.16 -7.18
C LEU A 414 -4.51 18.16 -6.49
N LYS A 415 -3.19 18.00 -6.55
CA LYS A 415 -2.25 18.99 -6.03
C LYS A 415 -2.46 20.38 -6.66
N THR A 416 -2.65 20.42 -7.98
CA THR A 416 -2.84 21.68 -8.73
C THR A 416 -4.31 22.05 -8.83
N GLU A 417 -5.19 21.08 -9.05
CA GLU A 417 -6.62 21.32 -9.21
C GLU A 417 -7.28 21.92 -7.96
N LEU A 418 -6.90 21.46 -6.75
CA LEU A 418 -7.45 22.02 -5.50
C LEU A 418 -7.01 23.46 -5.25
N VAL A 419 -5.82 23.87 -5.72
CA VAL A 419 -5.41 25.27 -5.68
C VAL A 419 -6.32 26.14 -6.55
N GLU A 420 -6.73 25.65 -7.71
CA GLU A 420 -7.66 26.39 -8.58
C GLU A 420 -9.08 26.42 -7.98
N VAL A 421 -9.50 25.36 -7.27
CA VAL A 421 -10.74 25.36 -6.47
C VAL A 421 -10.68 26.43 -5.36
N GLU A 422 -9.57 26.52 -4.63
CA GLU A 422 -9.37 27.55 -3.58
C GLU A 422 -9.48 28.97 -4.14
N LYS A 423 -8.82 29.25 -5.28
CA LYS A 423 -8.93 30.54 -5.96
C LYS A 423 -10.38 30.84 -6.39
N TYR A 424 -11.08 29.82 -6.91
CA TYR A 424 -12.47 29.97 -7.35
C TYR A 424 -13.41 30.33 -6.18
N VAL A 425 -13.32 29.65 -5.05
CA VAL A 425 -14.19 29.94 -3.89
C VAL A 425 -13.86 31.29 -3.24
N LEU A 426 -12.63 31.77 -3.42
CA LEU A 426 -12.21 33.13 -3.02
C LEU A 426 -12.54 34.22 -4.04
N ASN A 427 -13.20 33.89 -5.15
CA ASN A 427 -13.50 34.80 -6.26
C ASN A 427 -12.23 35.46 -6.88
N GLN A 428 -11.11 34.75 -6.87
CA GLN A 428 -9.86 35.15 -7.52
C GLN A 428 -9.81 34.63 -8.95
N ALA A 429 -8.90 35.17 -9.77
CA ALA A 429 -8.62 34.63 -11.10
C ALA A 429 -8.15 33.18 -10.99
N ASN A 430 -8.79 32.26 -11.73
CA ASN A 430 -8.59 30.83 -11.61
C ASN A 430 -8.79 30.11 -12.96
N GLU A 431 -8.27 28.88 -13.00
CA GLU A 431 -8.43 27.93 -14.10
C GLU A 431 -9.10 26.64 -13.60
N ILE A 432 -10.14 26.76 -12.75
CA ILE A 432 -10.85 25.62 -12.19
C ILE A 432 -11.41 24.72 -13.30
N ALA A 433 -11.16 23.41 -13.21
CA ALA A 433 -11.73 22.45 -14.12
C ALA A 433 -13.27 22.39 -13.98
N ASP A 434 -13.98 22.24 -15.11
CA ASP A 434 -15.46 22.31 -15.15
C ASP A 434 -16.12 21.26 -14.25
N TYR A 435 -15.50 20.08 -14.10
CA TYR A 435 -16.04 19.02 -13.24
C TYR A 435 -15.93 19.31 -11.73
N HIS A 436 -15.12 20.29 -11.31
CA HIS A 436 -15.07 20.75 -9.92
C HIS A 436 -16.06 21.87 -9.62
N ARG A 437 -16.57 22.60 -10.65
CA ARG A 437 -17.41 23.80 -10.44
C ARG A 437 -18.67 23.51 -9.63
N PRO A 438 -19.48 22.47 -9.93
CA PRO A 438 -20.70 22.20 -9.15
C PRO A 438 -20.42 22.04 -7.65
N TRP A 439 -19.38 21.28 -7.30
CA TRP A 439 -18.94 21.09 -5.92
C TRP A 439 -18.43 22.40 -5.28
N ALA A 440 -17.65 23.19 -6.02
CA ALA A 440 -17.16 24.48 -5.54
C ALA A 440 -18.29 25.49 -5.33
N ASP A 441 -19.31 25.50 -6.18
CA ASP A 441 -20.51 26.35 -6.03
C ASP A 441 -21.35 25.93 -4.82
N GLU A 442 -21.50 24.63 -4.57
CA GLU A 442 -22.15 24.11 -3.37
C GLU A 442 -21.42 24.56 -2.11
N MET A 443 -20.09 24.43 -2.07
CA MET A 443 -19.29 24.95 -0.96
C MET A 443 -19.50 26.44 -0.72
N LYS A 444 -19.56 27.28 -1.78
CA LYS A 444 -19.84 28.71 -1.66
C LYS A 444 -21.23 28.99 -1.10
N GLY A 445 -22.18 28.10 -1.28
CA GLY A 445 -23.52 28.18 -0.68
C GLY A 445 -23.53 27.90 0.83
N HIS A 446 -22.60 27.07 1.30
CA HIS A 446 -22.56 26.64 2.70
C HIS A 446 -21.54 27.39 3.57
N TYR A 447 -20.48 27.94 2.99
CA TYR A 447 -19.37 28.53 3.72
C TYR A 447 -19.08 29.96 3.29
N THR A 448 -18.60 30.77 4.25
CA THR A 448 -17.98 32.06 3.96
C THR A 448 -16.46 31.86 3.88
N PHE A 449 -15.89 32.06 2.69
CA PHE A 449 -14.48 31.84 2.43
C PHE A 449 -13.65 33.10 2.67
N THR A 450 -12.49 32.91 3.32
CA THR A 450 -11.43 33.90 3.47
C THR A 450 -10.09 33.25 3.09
N THR A 451 -9.07 34.04 2.84
CA THR A 451 -7.72 33.54 2.55
C THR A 451 -7.13 32.70 3.67
N GLU A 452 -7.65 32.82 4.91
CA GLU A 452 -7.17 32.10 6.09
C GLU A 452 -7.84 30.74 6.25
N ASN A 453 -9.09 30.58 5.79
CA ASN A 453 -9.87 29.35 5.99
C ASN A 453 -10.07 28.51 4.75
N ALA A 454 -9.83 29.04 3.54
CA ALA A 454 -10.20 28.37 2.28
C ALA A 454 -9.57 26.97 2.15
N ILE A 455 -8.28 26.83 2.36
CA ILE A 455 -7.57 25.55 2.27
C ILE A 455 -8.10 24.54 3.29
N ALA A 456 -8.41 24.98 4.51
CA ALA A 456 -8.92 24.07 5.55
C ALA A 456 -10.32 23.55 5.19
N ILE A 457 -11.20 24.44 4.69
CA ILE A 457 -12.56 24.05 4.25
C ILE A 457 -12.47 23.10 3.05
N VAL A 458 -11.69 23.43 2.03
CA VAL A 458 -11.54 22.58 0.84
C VAL A 458 -11.02 21.17 1.24
N ARG A 459 -10.03 21.09 2.13
CA ARG A 459 -9.54 19.80 2.65
C ARG A 459 -10.60 19.02 3.43
N GLN A 460 -11.38 19.70 4.25
CA GLN A 460 -12.52 19.10 4.96
C GLN A 460 -13.53 18.53 3.97
N GLU A 461 -13.86 19.28 2.92
CA GLU A 461 -14.83 18.84 1.91
C GLU A 461 -14.30 17.68 1.05
N VAL A 462 -12.98 17.63 0.75
CA VAL A 462 -12.36 16.44 0.15
C VAL A 462 -12.55 15.21 1.04
N GLY A 463 -12.45 15.36 2.36
CA GLY A 463 -12.73 14.29 3.32
C GLY A 463 -14.17 13.80 3.25
N LYS A 464 -15.15 14.70 3.13
CA LYS A 464 -16.57 14.33 2.96
C LYS A 464 -16.83 13.62 1.64
N ILE A 465 -16.17 14.04 0.55
CA ILE A 465 -16.24 13.31 -0.71
C ILE A 465 -15.67 11.90 -0.55
N PHE A 466 -14.56 11.72 0.19
CA PHE A 466 -14.03 10.38 0.43
C PHE A 466 -14.93 9.54 1.35
N GLU A 467 -15.59 10.14 2.33
CA GLU A 467 -16.63 9.47 3.11
C GLU A 467 -17.75 8.95 2.20
N GLN A 468 -18.22 9.79 1.22
CA GLN A 468 -19.20 9.37 0.23
C GLN A 468 -18.67 8.25 -0.67
N VAL A 469 -17.40 8.29 -1.08
CA VAL A 469 -16.71 7.20 -1.82
C VAL A 469 -16.82 5.88 -1.08
N LEU A 470 -16.59 5.87 0.24
CA LEU A 470 -16.74 4.66 1.06
C LEU A 470 -18.21 4.24 1.19
N ALA A 471 -19.13 5.18 1.31
CA ALA A 471 -20.56 4.90 1.34
C ALA A 471 -21.08 4.33 0.01
N ASP A 472 -20.57 4.82 -1.13
CA ASP A 472 -20.88 4.27 -2.45
C ASP A 472 -20.38 2.83 -2.59
N ALA A 473 -19.18 2.54 -2.06
CA ALA A 473 -18.60 1.20 -2.07
C ALA A 473 -19.24 0.24 -1.05
N GLY A 474 -19.98 0.75 -0.07
CA GLY A 474 -20.68 -0.05 0.95
C GLY A 474 -21.87 -0.82 0.35
N VAL A 475 -21.95 -2.12 0.64
CA VAL A 475 -23.00 -3.00 0.10
C VAL A 475 -24.35 -2.66 0.72
N PHE A 476 -24.46 -2.68 2.05
CA PHE A 476 -25.66 -2.26 2.75
C PHE A 476 -25.53 -0.79 3.14
N LYS A 477 -26.32 0.08 2.48
CA LYS A 477 -26.26 1.52 2.70
C LYS A 477 -26.66 1.91 4.12
N ARG A 478 -26.21 3.08 4.57
CA ARG A 478 -26.42 3.56 5.95
C ARG A 478 -27.84 4.11 6.22
N ASN A 479 -28.75 4.06 5.23
CA ASN A 479 -30.15 4.41 5.40
C ASN A 479 -30.96 3.26 6.05
N GLU A 480 -32.21 3.51 6.44
CA GLU A 480 -33.08 2.52 7.10
C GLU A 480 -33.22 1.22 6.31
N GLN A 481 -33.40 1.32 4.99
CA GLN A 481 -33.56 0.16 4.11
C GLN A 481 -32.28 -0.70 4.06
N GLY A 482 -31.13 -0.07 3.90
CA GLY A 482 -29.84 -0.78 3.87
C GLY A 482 -29.49 -1.41 5.21
N GLN A 483 -29.75 -0.72 6.33
CA GLN A 483 -29.52 -1.27 7.66
C GLN A 483 -30.49 -2.44 7.97
N ALA A 484 -31.74 -2.35 7.55
CA ALA A 484 -32.69 -3.48 7.67
C ALA A 484 -32.24 -4.66 6.81
N ALA A 485 -31.73 -4.44 5.61
CA ALA A 485 -31.18 -5.47 4.74
C ALA A 485 -29.93 -6.12 5.35
N PHE A 486 -29.03 -5.33 5.94
CA PHE A 486 -27.88 -5.88 6.65
C PHE A 486 -28.30 -6.78 7.81
N MET A 487 -29.30 -6.40 8.55
CA MET A 487 -29.85 -7.25 9.62
C MET A 487 -30.43 -8.55 9.11
N ARG A 488 -31.14 -8.58 7.95
CA ARG A 488 -31.59 -9.82 7.34
C ARG A 488 -30.45 -10.78 6.98
N PHE A 489 -29.32 -10.24 6.52
CA PHE A 489 -28.11 -11.04 6.32
C PHE A 489 -27.56 -11.57 7.66
N ILE A 490 -27.49 -10.72 8.69
CA ILE A 490 -27.02 -11.14 10.01
C ILE A 490 -27.86 -12.24 10.63
N GLU A 491 -29.20 -12.18 10.45
CA GLU A 491 -30.14 -13.17 10.99
C GLU A 491 -29.96 -14.59 10.44
N ILE A 492 -29.28 -14.75 9.33
CA ILE A 492 -28.97 -16.07 8.77
C ILE A 492 -27.59 -16.60 9.21
N LEU A 493 -26.76 -15.78 9.91
CA LEU A 493 -25.46 -16.22 10.41
C LEU A 493 -25.58 -17.07 11.66
#